data_f90369e7b5ec668deecedb01dd167513
#
_entry.id   f90369e7b5ec668deecedb01dd167513
#
_cell.length_a   1.000
_cell.length_b   1.000
_cell.length_c   1.000
_cell.angle_alpha   90.00
_cell.angle_beta   90.00
_cell.angle_gamma   90.00
#
_symmetry.space_group_name_H-M   'P 1'
#
loop_
_entity.id
_entity.type
_entity.pdbx_description
1 polymer ?
#
loop_
_entity_poly.entity_id
_entity_poly.type
_entity_poly.pdbx_seq_one_letter_code
_entity_poly.pdbx_strand_id
1 'polypeptide(L)'
;MMKPISIWKQELADGVHTARLASLYCCAPEQTPAQAARYEAVLNGLEATFGTHAEAGLYSAPGRTEIGGNHTDHQHGRVLAGSVNIDMIAAAAPNSLNQLRVQSEGYDLCVIDLADLAARKEEENTTMSLLRGECEAFRQRGAALSGLDAFEVLIGVILNDCFMTKKVSPIEIAQIGQWAENVYFGKPCGLMDQMASSVGNIITIDFADPAHPDVEPVQVDFSKAGLALCILDSCADHAD
;
A
#
# COMPACT_ATOMS: atom_id res chain seq x y z
N MET A 1 -12.01 -5.57 -4.79
CA MET A 1 -13.32 -6.28 -4.98
C MET A 1 -13.62 -7.07 -3.73
N MET A 2 -14.73 -6.77 -3.06
CA MET A 2 -15.19 -7.53 -1.89
C MET A 2 -15.82 -8.85 -2.33
N LYS A 3 -15.54 -9.93 -1.59
CA LYS A 3 -16.12 -11.27 -1.77
C LYS A 3 -16.29 -11.94 -0.40
N PRO A 4 -17.19 -12.93 -0.28
CA PRO A 4 -17.23 -13.78 0.91
C PRO A 4 -15.87 -14.39 1.23
N ILE A 5 -15.47 -14.34 2.50
CA ILE A 5 -14.14 -14.85 2.93
C ILE A 5 -13.98 -16.34 2.58
N SER A 6 -15.05 -17.12 2.73
CA SER A 6 -15.04 -18.54 2.36
C SER A 6 -14.77 -18.77 0.87
N ILE A 7 -15.26 -17.89 0.00
CA ILE A 7 -15.00 -17.97 -1.44
C ILE A 7 -13.54 -17.60 -1.73
N TRP A 8 -12.97 -16.57 -1.07
CA TRP A 8 -11.55 -16.27 -1.21
C TRP A 8 -10.68 -17.46 -0.84
N LYS A 9 -10.93 -18.09 0.32
CA LYS A 9 -10.16 -19.25 0.79
C LYS A 9 -10.27 -20.43 -0.17
N GLN A 10 -11.47 -20.71 -0.65
CA GLN A 10 -11.69 -21.78 -1.64
C GLN A 10 -10.95 -21.50 -2.97
N GLU A 11 -11.08 -20.29 -3.52
CA GLU A 11 -10.43 -19.91 -4.77
C GLU A 11 -8.89 -19.94 -4.67
N LEU A 12 -8.33 -19.55 -3.51
CA LEU A 12 -6.89 -19.62 -3.24
C LEU A 12 -6.43 -21.10 -3.18
N ALA A 13 -7.17 -21.96 -2.47
CA ALA A 13 -6.86 -23.38 -2.34
C ALA A 13 -6.97 -24.11 -3.68
N ASP A 14 -7.97 -23.78 -4.50
CA ASP A 14 -8.21 -24.39 -5.83
C ASP A 14 -7.28 -23.84 -6.92
N GLY A 15 -6.41 -22.88 -6.60
CA GLY A 15 -5.47 -22.30 -7.55
C GLY A 15 -6.11 -21.40 -8.63
N VAL A 16 -7.34 -20.92 -8.41
CA VAL A 16 -8.05 -20.03 -9.35
C VAL A 16 -7.23 -18.78 -9.66
N HIS A 17 -6.40 -18.33 -8.72
CA HIS A 17 -5.59 -17.13 -8.85
C HIS A 17 -4.14 -17.37 -9.31
N THR A 18 -3.76 -18.61 -9.67
CA THR A 18 -2.40 -18.99 -10.08
C THR A 18 -1.83 -18.06 -11.16
N ALA A 19 -2.55 -17.83 -12.25
CA ALA A 19 -2.06 -16.99 -13.34
C ALA A 19 -1.84 -15.52 -12.90
N ARG A 20 -2.75 -15.00 -12.05
CA ARG A 20 -2.63 -13.64 -11.50
C ARG A 20 -1.46 -13.52 -10.54
N LEU A 21 -1.29 -14.48 -9.65
CA LEU A 21 -0.18 -14.50 -8.69
C LEU A 21 1.17 -14.65 -9.41
N ALA A 22 1.27 -15.55 -10.40
CA ALA A 22 2.47 -15.72 -11.21
C ALA A 22 2.87 -14.41 -11.92
N SER A 23 1.89 -13.70 -12.48
CA SER A 23 2.12 -12.38 -13.09
C SER A 23 2.52 -11.31 -12.08
N LEU A 24 1.84 -11.25 -10.92
CA LEU A 24 2.07 -10.24 -9.89
C LEU A 24 3.47 -10.36 -9.28
N TYR A 25 3.90 -11.59 -9.01
CA TYR A 25 5.19 -11.87 -8.36
C TYR A 25 6.31 -12.21 -9.34
N CYS A 26 6.05 -12.15 -10.65
CA CYS A 26 7.02 -12.52 -11.70
C CYS A 26 7.67 -13.89 -11.42
N CYS A 27 6.86 -14.89 -11.04
CA CYS A 27 7.31 -16.21 -10.63
C CYS A 27 6.66 -17.32 -11.47
N ALA A 28 7.25 -18.53 -11.44
CA ALA A 28 6.67 -19.68 -12.10
C ALA A 28 5.35 -20.12 -11.41
N PRO A 29 4.38 -20.70 -12.15
CA PRO A 29 3.11 -21.14 -11.58
C PRO A 29 3.24 -22.08 -10.38
N GLU A 30 4.28 -22.90 -10.36
CA GLU A 30 4.58 -23.84 -9.27
C GLU A 30 5.00 -23.16 -7.95
N GLN A 31 5.36 -21.89 -8.00
CA GLN A 31 5.74 -21.09 -6.85
C GLN A 31 4.56 -20.32 -6.25
N THR A 32 3.43 -20.25 -6.96
CA THR A 32 2.26 -19.48 -6.54
C THR A 32 1.54 -20.00 -5.28
N PRO A 33 1.60 -21.31 -4.93
CA PRO A 33 0.99 -21.78 -3.68
C PRO A 33 1.54 -21.08 -2.43
N ALA A 34 2.84 -20.76 -2.41
CA ALA A 34 3.43 -20.00 -1.30
C ALA A 34 2.84 -18.58 -1.20
N GLN A 35 2.58 -17.94 -2.34
CA GLN A 35 1.93 -16.63 -2.37
C GLN A 35 0.45 -16.75 -1.95
N ALA A 36 -0.28 -17.75 -2.45
CA ALA A 36 -1.67 -17.98 -2.05
C ALA A 36 -1.82 -18.17 -0.53
N ALA A 37 -0.88 -18.91 0.10
CA ALA A 37 -0.86 -19.11 1.54
C ALA A 37 -0.68 -17.79 2.32
N ARG A 38 0.08 -16.81 1.81
CA ARG A 38 0.19 -15.47 2.42
C ARG A 38 -1.15 -14.74 2.44
N TYR A 39 -1.90 -14.78 1.32
CA TYR A 39 -3.24 -14.18 1.25
C TYR A 39 -4.25 -14.88 2.15
N GLU A 40 -4.16 -16.19 2.29
CA GLU A 40 -4.97 -16.93 3.25
C GLU A 40 -4.62 -16.54 4.70
N ALA A 41 -3.34 -16.35 5.00
CA ALA A 41 -2.89 -15.94 6.32
C ALA A 41 -3.46 -14.57 6.75
N VAL A 42 -3.49 -13.56 5.87
CA VAL A 42 -4.07 -12.25 6.21
C VAL A 42 -5.60 -12.32 6.37
N LEU A 43 -6.30 -13.20 5.64
CA LEU A 43 -7.74 -13.46 5.87
C LEU A 43 -7.96 -14.10 7.25
N ASN A 44 -7.12 -15.07 7.62
CA ASN A 44 -7.18 -15.71 8.94
C ASN A 44 -6.86 -14.71 10.06
N GLY A 45 -5.87 -13.82 9.85
CA GLY A 45 -5.54 -12.74 10.77
C GLY A 45 -6.70 -11.77 10.97
N LEU A 46 -7.37 -11.37 9.88
CA LEU A 46 -8.57 -10.52 9.95
C LEU A 46 -9.66 -11.15 10.80
N GLU A 47 -10.01 -12.44 10.55
CA GLU A 47 -11.04 -13.14 11.31
C GLU A 47 -10.64 -13.39 12.78
N ALA A 48 -9.37 -13.71 13.04
CA ALA A 48 -8.88 -13.93 14.40
C ALA A 48 -8.91 -12.66 15.26
N THR A 49 -8.64 -11.49 14.63
CA THR A 49 -8.55 -10.20 15.32
C THR A 49 -9.92 -9.55 15.49
N PHE A 50 -10.73 -9.54 14.44
CA PHE A 50 -11.97 -8.74 14.40
C PHE A 50 -13.24 -9.58 14.38
N GLY A 51 -13.11 -10.90 14.34
CA GLY A 51 -14.23 -11.82 14.22
C GLY A 51 -14.66 -12.04 12.77
N THR A 52 -15.77 -12.76 12.60
CA THR A 52 -16.24 -13.15 11.26
C THR A 52 -16.88 -11.98 10.54
N HIS A 53 -16.42 -11.72 9.33
CA HIS A 53 -17.00 -10.78 8.37
C HIS A 53 -17.66 -11.56 7.23
N ALA A 54 -18.76 -11.01 6.68
CA ALA A 54 -19.45 -11.63 5.54
C ALA A 54 -18.57 -11.60 4.29
N GLU A 55 -17.90 -10.48 4.07
CA GLU A 55 -17.07 -10.22 2.90
C GLU A 55 -15.78 -9.52 3.30
N ALA A 56 -14.72 -9.76 2.52
CA ALA A 56 -13.45 -9.02 2.63
C ALA A 56 -12.86 -8.73 1.24
N GLY A 57 -12.02 -7.72 1.17
CA GLY A 57 -11.12 -7.45 0.04
C GLY A 57 -9.71 -7.91 0.35
N LEU A 58 -8.99 -8.35 -0.68
CA LEU A 58 -7.56 -8.63 -0.63
C LEU A 58 -6.80 -7.58 -1.43
N TYR A 59 -5.71 -7.08 -0.86
CA TYR A 59 -4.92 -5.97 -1.38
C TYR A 59 -3.44 -6.30 -1.34
N SER A 60 -2.66 -5.69 -2.24
CA SER A 60 -1.22 -5.78 -2.29
C SER A 60 -0.65 -4.44 -2.73
N ALA A 61 0.41 -3.99 -2.10
CA ALA A 61 1.25 -2.88 -2.56
C ALA A 61 2.72 -3.30 -2.54
N PRO A 62 3.43 -3.14 -3.65
CA PRO A 62 4.82 -3.54 -3.75
C PRO A 62 5.72 -2.61 -2.94
N GLY A 63 6.84 -3.15 -2.48
CA GLY A 63 7.99 -2.35 -2.12
C GLY A 63 8.56 -1.64 -3.35
N ARG A 64 9.50 -0.74 -3.11
CA ARG A 64 10.12 0.05 -4.18
C ARG A 64 11.64 -0.01 -4.12
N THR A 65 12.27 0.32 -5.24
CA THR A 65 13.70 0.59 -5.32
C THR A 65 13.94 1.84 -6.16
N GLU A 66 14.91 2.63 -5.80
CA GLU A 66 15.47 3.64 -6.69
C GLU A 66 16.52 2.97 -7.59
N ILE A 67 16.39 3.16 -8.90
CA ILE A 67 17.32 2.61 -9.90
C ILE A 67 18.34 3.69 -10.29
N GLY A 68 17.93 4.94 -10.30
CA GLY A 68 18.78 6.08 -10.59
C GLY A 68 18.12 7.41 -10.27
N GLY A 69 18.91 8.44 -9.98
CA GLY A 69 18.44 9.78 -9.62
C GLY A 69 19.03 10.32 -8.32
N ASN A 70 19.49 9.46 -7.43
CA ASN A 70 20.21 9.82 -6.21
C ASN A 70 19.44 10.80 -5.31
N HIS A 71 18.18 10.46 -4.99
CA HIS A 71 17.28 11.24 -4.11
C HIS A 71 17.06 12.70 -4.55
N THR A 72 16.99 12.95 -5.84
CA THR A 72 16.76 14.30 -6.38
C THR A 72 15.30 14.76 -6.38
N ASP A 73 14.38 13.97 -5.84
CA ASP A 73 12.96 14.30 -5.68
C ASP A 73 12.75 15.56 -4.81
N HIS A 74 13.60 15.79 -3.79
CA HIS A 74 13.59 17.01 -2.98
C HIS A 74 14.22 18.23 -3.70
N GLN A 75 14.88 18.04 -4.85
CA GLN A 75 15.65 19.04 -5.55
C GLN A 75 15.12 19.34 -6.95
N HIS A 76 13.84 19.04 -7.20
CA HIS A 76 13.19 19.19 -8.51
C HIS A 76 13.89 18.42 -9.63
N GLY A 77 14.52 17.30 -9.30
CA GLY A 77 15.27 16.46 -10.22
C GLY A 77 14.42 15.37 -10.86
N ARG A 78 15.12 14.47 -11.57
CA ARG A 78 14.51 13.29 -12.20
C ARG A 78 15.00 12.03 -11.53
N VAL A 79 14.09 11.08 -11.34
CA VAL A 79 14.42 9.78 -10.79
C VAL A 79 13.90 8.66 -11.68
N LEU A 80 14.61 7.54 -11.66
CA LEU A 80 14.17 6.26 -12.20
C LEU A 80 13.93 5.33 -11.02
N ALA A 81 12.68 4.96 -10.80
CA ALA A 81 12.29 4.11 -9.70
C ALA A 81 11.52 2.88 -10.20
N GLY A 82 11.49 1.84 -9.41
CA GLY A 82 10.76 0.62 -9.75
C GLY A 82 10.12 -0.02 -8.54
N SER A 83 8.97 -0.65 -8.75
CA SER A 83 8.40 -1.57 -7.78
C SER A 83 9.15 -2.90 -7.79
N VAL A 84 9.23 -3.55 -6.63
CA VAL A 84 9.82 -4.88 -6.48
C VAL A 84 8.74 -5.92 -6.17
N ASN A 85 9.05 -7.20 -6.37
CA ASN A 85 8.11 -8.30 -6.09
C ASN A 85 8.09 -8.73 -4.61
N ILE A 86 8.62 -7.90 -3.73
CA ILE A 86 8.43 -7.98 -2.28
C ILE A 86 7.35 -6.97 -1.94
N ASP A 87 6.25 -7.43 -1.39
CA ASP A 87 5.07 -6.61 -1.16
C ASP A 87 4.56 -6.72 0.28
N MET A 88 3.78 -5.74 0.66
CA MET A 88 2.87 -5.82 1.78
C MET A 88 1.49 -6.22 1.25
N ILE A 89 0.84 -7.18 1.90
CA ILE A 89 -0.51 -7.61 1.56
C ILE A 89 -1.44 -7.37 2.74
N ALA A 90 -2.71 -7.10 2.45
CA ALA A 90 -3.71 -6.83 3.48
C ALA A 90 -5.05 -7.47 3.14
N ALA A 91 -5.80 -7.79 4.18
CA ALA A 91 -7.22 -8.08 4.09
C ALA A 91 -8.02 -6.98 4.80
N ALA A 92 -9.10 -6.52 4.20
CA ALA A 92 -9.96 -5.52 4.83
C ALA A 92 -11.44 -5.84 4.63
N ALA A 93 -12.25 -5.52 5.64
CA ALA A 93 -13.69 -5.75 5.66
C ALA A 93 -14.44 -4.57 6.28
N PRO A 94 -15.64 -4.22 5.78
CA PRO A 94 -16.47 -3.20 6.41
C PRO A 94 -16.88 -3.60 7.83
N ASN A 95 -16.96 -2.60 8.73
CA ASN A 95 -17.58 -2.74 10.04
C ASN A 95 -18.65 -1.65 10.25
N SER A 96 -19.48 -1.79 11.29
CA SER A 96 -20.55 -0.84 11.61
C SER A 96 -20.19 0.16 12.71
N LEU A 97 -18.91 0.26 13.07
CA LEU A 97 -18.46 1.00 14.24
C LEU A 97 -18.10 2.46 13.98
N ASN A 98 -18.15 2.92 12.72
CA ASN A 98 -17.62 4.23 12.31
C ASN A 98 -16.17 4.43 12.75
N GLN A 99 -15.39 3.37 12.75
CA GLN A 99 -13.97 3.35 13.12
C GLN A 99 -13.16 2.66 12.05
N LEU A 100 -11.97 3.17 11.77
CA LEU A 100 -10.93 2.42 11.11
C LEU A 100 -10.14 1.68 12.19
N ARG A 101 -10.13 0.35 12.13
CA ARG A 101 -9.34 -0.50 13.02
C ARG A 101 -8.31 -1.27 12.20
N VAL A 102 -7.05 -1.13 12.54
CA VAL A 102 -5.93 -1.73 11.81
C VAL A 102 -5.05 -2.52 12.76
N GLN A 103 -4.84 -3.78 12.45
CA GLN A 103 -3.92 -4.65 13.17
C GLN A 103 -2.82 -5.11 12.22
N SER A 104 -1.57 -4.85 12.56
CA SER A 104 -0.41 -5.46 11.92
C SER A 104 0.22 -6.49 12.83
N GLU A 105 0.78 -7.55 12.26
CA GLU A 105 1.44 -8.61 13.03
C GLU A 105 2.60 -8.03 13.85
N GLY A 106 2.61 -8.29 15.15
CA GLY A 106 3.65 -7.79 16.07
C GLY A 106 3.49 -6.36 16.54
N TYR A 107 2.42 -5.66 16.17
CA TYR A 107 2.13 -4.29 16.58
C TYR A 107 0.81 -4.21 17.35
N ASP A 108 0.62 -3.12 18.08
CA ASP A 108 -0.63 -2.83 18.79
C ASP A 108 -1.76 -2.46 17.82
N LEU A 109 -2.99 -2.77 18.20
CA LEU A 109 -4.19 -2.41 17.45
C LEU A 109 -4.34 -0.89 17.35
N CYS A 110 -4.37 -0.36 16.14
CA CYS A 110 -4.68 1.03 15.86
C CYS A 110 -6.19 1.21 15.67
N VAL A 111 -6.78 2.19 16.36
CA VAL A 111 -8.21 2.53 16.26
C VAL A 111 -8.36 4.01 16.01
N ILE A 112 -8.92 4.37 14.86
CA ILE A 112 -9.21 5.76 14.47
C ILE A 112 -10.72 5.97 14.45
N ASP A 113 -11.20 6.92 15.24
CA ASP A 113 -12.58 7.40 15.15
C ASP A 113 -12.73 8.27 13.88
N LEU A 114 -13.56 7.81 12.94
CA LEU A 114 -13.78 8.50 11.66
C LEU A 114 -14.63 9.78 11.83
N ALA A 115 -15.22 10.01 12.99
CA ALA A 115 -15.90 11.27 13.31
C ALA A 115 -14.89 12.38 13.67
N ASP A 116 -13.71 12.04 14.17
CA ASP A 116 -12.66 12.97 14.57
C ASP A 116 -11.32 12.63 13.91
N LEU A 117 -11.04 13.31 12.79
CA LEU A 117 -9.81 13.15 12.00
C LEU A 117 -8.85 14.34 12.15
N ALA A 118 -9.03 15.19 13.16
CA ALA A 118 -8.11 16.29 13.43
C ALA A 118 -6.70 15.77 13.77
N ALA A 119 -5.67 16.44 13.26
CA ALA A 119 -4.29 16.12 13.61
C ALA A 119 -4.04 16.30 15.10
N ARG A 120 -3.29 15.38 15.70
CA ARG A 120 -2.99 15.35 17.13
C ARG A 120 -1.49 15.31 17.32
N LYS A 121 -0.99 16.29 18.05
CA LYS A 121 0.46 16.42 18.28
C LYS A 121 1.05 15.23 19.03
N GLU A 122 0.30 14.63 19.93
CA GLU A 122 0.69 13.43 20.69
C GLU A 122 0.78 12.17 19.83
N GLU A 123 0.19 12.17 18.63
CA GLU A 123 0.27 11.08 17.68
C GLU A 123 1.40 11.25 16.65
N GLU A 124 2.11 12.38 16.63
CA GLU A 124 3.25 12.60 15.71
C GLU A 124 4.26 11.44 15.79
N ASN A 125 4.82 11.04 14.66
CA ASN A 125 5.72 9.90 14.50
C ASN A 125 5.10 8.53 14.87
N THR A 126 3.80 8.38 14.79
CA THR A 126 3.11 7.11 15.00
C THR A 126 2.30 6.67 13.78
N THR A 127 2.04 5.37 13.66
CA THR A 127 1.16 4.82 12.62
C THR A 127 -0.25 5.43 12.70
N MET A 128 -0.73 5.76 13.91
CA MET A 128 -2.06 6.37 14.08
C MET A 128 -2.18 7.71 13.37
N SER A 129 -1.13 8.54 13.42
CA SER A 129 -1.15 9.84 12.73
C SER A 129 -1.22 9.67 11.20
N LEU A 130 -0.48 8.72 10.63
CA LEU A 130 -0.54 8.41 9.20
C LEU A 130 -1.95 7.96 8.78
N LEU A 131 -2.51 6.97 9.49
CA LEU A 131 -3.86 6.45 9.21
C LEU A 131 -4.92 7.56 9.30
N ARG A 132 -4.83 8.42 10.31
CA ARG A 132 -5.72 9.56 10.49
C ARG A 132 -5.58 10.57 9.36
N GLY A 133 -4.35 10.89 8.97
CA GLY A 133 -4.05 11.81 7.88
C GLY A 133 -4.58 11.30 6.53
N GLU A 134 -4.37 10.04 6.21
CA GLU A 134 -4.89 9.44 4.99
C GLU A 134 -6.43 9.44 4.97
N CYS A 135 -7.09 9.07 6.08
CA CYS A 135 -8.55 9.16 6.19
C CYS A 135 -9.05 10.58 5.94
N GLU A 136 -8.42 11.59 6.54
CA GLU A 136 -8.78 13.00 6.33
C GLU A 136 -8.60 13.41 4.87
N ALA A 137 -7.47 13.05 4.24
CA ALA A 137 -7.23 13.38 2.85
C ALA A 137 -8.26 12.76 1.90
N PHE A 138 -8.69 11.53 2.16
CA PHE A 138 -9.78 10.89 1.41
C PHE A 138 -11.12 11.55 1.67
N ARG A 139 -11.42 11.92 2.93
CA ARG A 139 -12.64 12.67 3.29
C ARG A 139 -12.73 14.00 2.56
N GLN A 140 -11.63 14.76 2.50
CA GLN A 140 -11.55 16.03 1.76
C GLN A 140 -11.81 15.86 0.26
N ARG A 141 -11.51 14.68 -0.29
CA ARG A 141 -11.82 14.32 -1.68
C ARG A 141 -13.23 13.77 -1.89
N GLY A 142 -14.05 13.81 -0.86
CA GLY A 142 -15.45 13.40 -0.91
C GLY A 142 -15.70 11.92 -0.63
N ALA A 143 -14.74 11.20 -0.05
CA ALA A 143 -14.98 9.84 0.43
C ALA A 143 -16.00 9.84 1.57
N ALA A 144 -17.07 9.06 1.42
CA ALA A 144 -18.02 8.79 2.50
C ALA A 144 -17.47 7.66 3.37
N LEU A 145 -16.48 7.99 4.20
CA LEU A 145 -15.83 7.01 5.08
C LEU A 145 -16.85 6.40 6.05
N SER A 146 -16.77 5.10 6.21
CA SER A 146 -17.50 4.34 7.21
C SER A 146 -16.56 3.35 7.91
N GLY A 147 -17.06 2.55 8.86
CA GLY A 147 -16.20 1.63 9.60
C GLY A 147 -15.50 0.60 8.72
N LEU A 148 -14.23 0.35 9.00
CA LEU A 148 -13.38 -0.59 8.27
C LEU A 148 -12.42 -1.29 9.23
N ASP A 149 -12.31 -2.61 9.11
CA ASP A 149 -11.32 -3.44 9.77
C ASP A 149 -10.28 -3.86 8.73
N ALA A 150 -9.00 -3.72 9.04
CA ALA A 150 -7.91 -4.16 8.19
C ALA A 150 -6.87 -4.95 8.99
N PHE A 151 -6.42 -6.05 8.42
CA PHE A 151 -5.27 -6.78 8.89
C PHE A 151 -4.13 -6.55 7.89
N GLU A 152 -3.01 -6.00 8.39
CA GLU A 152 -1.93 -5.34 7.66
C GLU A 152 -2.30 -3.98 7.04
N VAL A 153 -1.28 -3.15 6.73
CA VAL A 153 -1.49 -1.72 6.43
C VAL A 153 -1.21 -1.39 4.97
N LEU A 154 -2.26 -1.13 4.20
CA LEU A 154 -2.21 -0.62 2.82
C LEU A 154 -3.31 0.42 2.62
N ILE A 155 -3.36 1.42 3.49
CA ILE A 155 -4.59 2.16 3.71
C ILE A 155 -5.05 2.95 2.47
N GLY A 156 -4.18 3.62 1.74
CA GLY A 156 -4.55 4.42 0.56
C GLY A 156 -5.27 3.60 -0.51
N VAL A 157 -4.76 2.41 -0.83
CA VAL A 157 -5.38 1.50 -1.82
C VAL A 157 -6.72 0.96 -1.31
N ILE A 158 -6.79 0.62 -0.02
CA ILE A 158 -8.01 0.09 0.62
C ILE A 158 -9.10 1.17 0.63
N LEU A 159 -8.80 2.39 1.09
CA LEU A 159 -9.76 3.49 1.13
C LEU A 159 -10.28 3.87 -0.27
N ASN A 160 -9.40 3.86 -1.27
CA ASN A 160 -9.79 4.13 -2.64
C ASN A 160 -10.74 3.05 -3.20
N ASP A 161 -10.49 1.78 -2.94
CA ASP A 161 -11.39 0.69 -3.40
C ASP A 161 -12.71 0.70 -2.63
N CYS A 162 -12.68 0.85 -1.29
CA CYS A 162 -13.86 0.75 -0.44
C CYS A 162 -14.78 1.96 -0.55
N PHE A 163 -14.22 3.18 -0.62
CA PHE A 163 -15.01 4.41 -0.45
C PHE A 163 -15.00 5.35 -1.65
N MET A 164 -14.07 5.18 -2.60
CA MET A 164 -13.96 6.02 -3.80
C MET A 164 -14.22 5.27 -5.10
N THR A 165 -14.54 3.97 -5.04
CA THR A 165 -14.74 3.15 -6.24
C THR A 165 -13.58 3.24 -7.25
N LYS A 166 -12.35 3.32 -6.71
CA LYS A 166 -11.08 3.45 -7.47
C LYS A 166 -10.97 4.72 -8.32
N LYS A 167 -11.62 5.81 -7.90
CA LYS A 167 -11.59 7.09 -8.65
C LYS A 167 -10.31 7.90 -8.41
N VAL A 168 -9.59 7.63 -7.32
CA VAL A 168 -8.32 8.28 -7.03
C VAL A 168 -7.22 7.57 -7.82
N SER A 169 -6.45 8.33 -8.59
CA SER A 169 -5.35 7.77 -9.39
C SER A 169 -4.20 7.31 -8.50
N PRO A 170 -3.32 6.42 -8.99
CA PRO A 170 -2.12 6.02 -8.25
C PRO A 170 -1.22 7.20 -7.86
N ILE A 171 -1.09 8.21 -8.73
CA ILE A 171 -0.34 9.43 -8.44
C ILE A 171 -0.96 10.19 -7.26
N GLU A 172 -2.27 10.37 -7.27
CA GLU A 172 -2.98 11.02 -6.16
C GLU A 172 -2.90 10.22 -4.85
N ILE A 173 -2.92 8.88 -4.90
CA ILE A 173 -2.71 8.04 -3.71
C ILE A 173 -1.32 8.31 -3.12
N ALA A 174 -0.28 8.38 -3.95
CA ALA A 174 1.07 8.72 -3.52
C ALA A 174 1.13 10.11 -2.86
N GLN A 175 0.49 11.11 -3.48
CA GLN A 175 0.41 12.48 -2.93
C GLN A 175 -0.37 12.52 -1.60
N ILE A 176 -1.41 11.71 -1.45
CA ILE A 176 -2.15 11.57 -0.18
C ILE A 176 -1.22 11.04 0.91
N GLY A 177 -0.47 9.97 0.62
CA GLY A 177 0.51 9.40 1.56
C GLY A 177 1.56 10.42 1.99
N GLN A 178 2.16 11.13 1.03
CA GLN A 178 3.12 12.20 1.33
C GLN A 178 2.50 13.31 2.18
N TRP A 179 1.29 13.75 1.86
CA TRP A 179 0.61 14.78 2.63
C TRP A 179 0.34 14.32 4.08
N ALA A 180 -0.10 13.07 4.27
CA ALA A 180 -0.31 12.51 5.60
C ALA A 180 1.00 12.45 6.39
N GLU A 181 2.10 12.08 5.75
CA GLU A 181 3.44 12.05 6.36
C GLU A 181 3.92 13.44 6.77
N ASN A 182 3.79 14.42 5.88
CA ASN A 182 4.25 15.77 6.13
C ASN A 182 3.40 16.52 7.17
N VAL A 183 2.07 16.33 7.17
CA VAL A 183 1.14 17.15 7.95
C VAL A 183 0.73 16.49 9.26
N TYR A 184 0.54 15.15 9.26
CA TYR A 184 0.08 14.41 10.44
C TYR A 184 1.21 13.69 11.17
N PHE A 185 2.09 13.01 10.43
CA PHE A 185 3.23 12.33 11.04
C PHE A 185 4.31 13.31 11.47
N GLY A 186 4.42 14.47 10.81
CA GLY A 186 5.35 15.55 11.18
C GLY A 186 6.77 15.38 10.64
N LYS A 187 6.99 14.44 9.71
CA LYS A 187 8.30 14.23 9.06
C LYS A 187 8.21 14.62 7.58
N PRO A 188 8.92 15.67 7.14
CA PRO A 188 9.03 15.99 5.72
C PRO A 188 9.64 14.81 4.95
N CYS A 189 8.94 14.36 3.92
CA CYS A 189 9.41 13.29 3.04
C CYS A 189 9.29 13.69 1.56
N GLY A 190 10.08 13.05 0.70
CA GLY A 190 9.92 13.10 -0.75
C GLY A 190 8.69 12.35 -1.21
N LEU A 191 8.44 12.37 -2.51
CA LEU A 191 7.26 11.72 -3.11
C LEU A 191 7.64 10.47 -3.91
N MET A 192 8.91 10.23 -4.15
CA MET A 192 9.42 9.14 -4.99
C MET A 192 8.94 7.76 -4.50
N ASP A 193 9.06 7.51 -3.21
CA ASP A 193 8.77 6.22 -2.60
C ASP A 193 7.30 5.84 -2.75
N GLN A 194 6.42 6.74 -2.37
CA GLN A 194 4.98 6.55 -2.49
C GLN A 194 4.56 6.41 -3.95
N MET A 195 5.21 7.18 -4.85
CA MET A 195 4.93 7.14 -6.28
C MET A 195 5.32 5.80 -6.90
N ALA A 196 6.53 5.30 -6.60
CA ALA A 196 7.02 4.03 -7.13
C ALA A 196 6.16 2.84 -6.66
N SER A 197 5.73 2.84 -5.38
CA SER A 197 4.85 1.81 -4.85
C SER A 197 3.43 1.89 -5.39
N SER A 198 2.88 3.10 -5.55
CA SER A 198 1.49 3.31 -5.97
C SER A 198 1.29 3.11 -7.47
N VAL A 199 2.18 3.64 -8.30
CA VAL A 199 2.10 3.52 -9.77
C VAL A 199 2.51 2.12 -10.23
N GLY A 200 3.55 1.57 -9.61
CA GLY A 200 4.08 0.24 -9.94
C GLY A 200 4.93 0.20 -11.20
N ASN A 201 5.49 -0.97 -11.49
CA ASN A 201 6.45 -1.20 -12.57
C ASN A 201 7.71 -0.33 -12.44
N ILE A 202 8.38 -0.05 -13.57
CA ILE A 202 9.49 0.89 -13.63
C ILE A 202 8.97 2.19 -14.21
N ILE A 203 9.27 3.29 -13.54
CA ILE A 203 8.80 4.63 -13.91
C ILE A 203 9.94 5.64 -13.87
N THR A 204 9.92 6.59 -14.76
CA THR A 204 10.63 7.86 -14.59
C THR A 204 9.70 8.87 -13.96
N ILE A 205 10.22 9.69 -13.09
CA ILE A 205 9.49 10.77 -12.45
C ILE A 205 10.28 12.05 -12.62
N ASP A 206 9.69 13.08 -13.22
CA ASP A 206 10.24 14.43 -13.29
C ASP A 206 9.57 15.29 -12.22
N PHE A 207 10.34 15.75 -11.25
CA PHE A 207 9.88 16.61 -10.17
C PHE A 207 10.11 18.11 -10.43
N ALA A 208 10.27 18.53 -11.70
CA ALA A 208 10.40 19.96 -12.03
C ALA A 208 9.23 20.78 -11.46
N ASP A 209 8.02 20.23 -11.46
CA ASP A 209 6.87 20.71 -10.68
C ASP A 209 6.45 19.64 -9.66
N PRO A 210 6.83 19.75 -8.38
CA PRO A 210 6.48 18.75 -7.37
C PRO A 210 4.98 18.62 -7.11
N ALA A 211 4.20 19.65 -7.42
CA ALA A 211 2.73 19.58 -7.29
C ALA A 211 2.09 18.75 -8.41
N HIS A 212 2.74 18.71 -9.57
CA HIS A 212 2.29 17.97 -10.75
C HIS A 212 3.47 17.21 -11.37
N PRO A 213 3.99 16.17 -10.69
CA PRO A 213 5.11 15.40 -11.20
C PRO A 213 4.73 14.70 -12.51
N ASP A 214 5.64 14.74 -13.48
CA ASP A 214 5.46 14.00 -14.73
C ASP A 214 5.97 12.56 -14.54
N VAL A 215 5.08 11.59 -14.75
CA VAL A 215 5.35 10.18 -14.46
C VAL A 215 5.16 9.36 -15.72
N GLU A 216 6.26 8.80 -16.22
CA GLU A 216 6.24 7.98 -17.43
C GLU A 216 6.64 6.52 -17.14
N PRO A 217 5.83 5.53 -17.57
CA PRO A 217 6.19 4.13 -17.44
C PRO A 217 7.32 3.76 -18.40
N VAL A 218 8.33 3.07 -17.89
CA VAL A 218 9.44 2.53 -18.68
C VAL A 218 9.12 1.07 -19.03
N GLN A 219 9.01 0.79 -20.33
CA GLN A 219 8.70 -0.55 -20.83
C GLN A 219 9.99 -1.38 -20.89
N VAL A 220 10.36 -1.99 -19.78
CA VAL A 220 11.48 -2.93 -19.69
C VAL A 220 11.07 -4.19 -18.94
N ASP A 221 11.49 -5.34 -19.45
CA ASP A 221 11.29 -6.62 -18.80
C ASP A 221 12.68 -7.20 -18.48
N PHE A 222 13.08 -7.06 -17.22
CA PHE A 222 14.39 -7.53 -16.78
C PHE A 222 14.57 -9.04 -16.95
N SER A 223 13.52 -9.83 -16.80
CA SER A 223 13.61 -11.27 -16.95
C SER A 223 13.89 -11.66 -18.40
N LYS A 224 13.25 -10.99 -19.36
CA LYS A 224 13.54 -11.17 -20.80
C LYS A 224 14.93 -10.66 -21.18
N ALA A 225 15.43 -9.64 -20.51
CA ALA A 225 16.80 -9.14 -20.68
C ALA A 225 17.85 -10.02 -20.00
N GLY A 226 17.45 -11.06 -19.27
CA GLY A 226 18.36 -11.93 -18.51
C GLY A 226 18.99 -11.23 -17.30
N LEU A 227 18.33 -10.20 -16.78
CA LEU A 227 18.78 -9.41 -15.63
C LEU A 227 17.95 -9.74 -14.40
N ALA A 228 18.56 -9.61 -13.22
CA ALA A 228 17.90 -9.70 -11.93
C ALA A 228 18.33 -8.53 -11.05
N LEU A 229 17.38 -8.01 -10.26
CA LEU A 229 17.67 -7.05 -9.21
C LEU A 229 18.18 -7.80 -7.99
N CYS A 230 19.40 -7.47 -7.53
CA CYS A 230 19.98 -8.01 -6.30
C CYS A 230 20.03 -6.91 -5.25
N ILE A 231 19.48 -7.20 -4.07
CA ILE A 231 19.58 -6.33 -2.90
C ILE A 231 20.66 -6.89 -2.00
N LEU A 232 21.67 -6.05 -1.72
CA LEU A 232 22.76 -6.38 -0.80
C LEU A 232 22.60 -5.52 0.45
N ASP A 233 22.48 -6.18 1.60
CA ASP A 233 22.51 -5.51 2.89
C ASP A 233 23.97 -5.10 3.18
N SER A 234 24.20 -3.81 3.36
CA SER A 234 25.51 -3.26 3.72
C SER A 234 25.84 -3.48 5.20
N CYS A 235 24.88 -3.93 6.01
CA CYS A 235 24.96 -4.04 7.48
C CYS A 235 25.36 -2.70 8.14
N ALA A 236 25.11 -1.59 7.49
CA ALA A 236 25.35 -0.24 8.01
C ALA A 236 23.99 0.47 8.23
N ASP A 237 23.82 1.05 9.42
CA ASP A 237 22.68 1.91 9.68
C ASP A 237 22.80 3.21 8.86
N HIS A 238 21.69 3.66 8.30
CA HIS A 238 21.53 5.05 7.89
C HIS A 238 21.36 5.92 9.15
N ALA A 239 22.46 6.04 9.90
CA ALA A 239 22.54 7.02 10.97
C ALA A 239 22.94 8.36 10.33
N ASP A 240 21.97 9.20 10.11
CA ASP A 240 22.18 10.63 9.83
C ASP A 240 22.29 11.40 11.15
#